data_290039e1fbf560763b2264c3c68d9d6f
#
_entry.id   290039e1fbf560763b2264c3c68d9d6f
#
_cell.length_a   1.000
_cell.length_b   1.000
_cell.length_c   1.000
_cell.angle_alpha   90.00
_cell.angle_beta   90.00
_cell.angle_gamma   90.00
#
_symmetry.space_group_name_H-M   'P 1'
#
loop_
_entity.id
_entity.type
_entity.pdbx_description
1 polymer ?
#
loop_
_entity_poly.entity_id
_entity_poly.type
_entity_poly.pdbx_seq_one_letter_code
_entity_poly.pdbx_strand_id
1 'polypeptide(L)'
;LHLLSRRQRQMCIRDSTIGGHAGEGLNPLDIVKFTSAYATLIRKTTTNKSNKIVVGRDARISGEMVKNVVCGTLMGMGFDVVNIGLASTPTTELAVTMEGACGGIILTASHNPRQWNALKLLNEHGEFLNAAEGNEVLRIAAAEEFEFADIEHIGKYREDNTYNQKHIDSVLALKLVDVEAIRKANFRVAIDCVNSVGGVVLPQLLEQLGVQHVEKLYCEPTGDFQHNPCLLYTSDAADDLI
;
A
#
# COMPACT_ATOMS: atom_id res chain seq x y z
N LEU A 1 -7.91 7.94 -21.51
CA LEU A 1 -6.89 7.11 -20.79
C LEU A 1 -5.74 7.95 -20.23
N HIS A 2 -5.27 9.02 -20.91
CA HIS A 2 -4.17 9.87 -20.43
C HIS A 2 -4.50 10.77 -19.22
N LEU A 3 -5.76 11.08 -18.96
CA LEU A 3 -6.19 11.96 -17.86
C LEU A 3 -6.20 11.26 -16.49
N LEU A 4 -6.52 9.96 -16.46
CA LEU A 4 -6.47 9.16 -15.22
C LEU A 4 -5.02 8.92 -14.75
N SER A 5 -4.07 8.76 -15.69
CA SER A 5 -2.65 8.58 -15.37
C SER A 5 -2.00 9.81 -14.75
N ARG A 6 -2.47 11.04 -15.05
CA ARG A 6 -1.99 12.27 -14.41
C ARG A 6 -2.45 12.43 -12.97
N ARG A 7 -3.71 12.07 -12.64
CA ARG A 7 -4.22 12.09 -11.26
C ARG A 7 -3.51 11.06 -10.37
N GLN A 8 -3.28 9.84 -10.87
CA GLN A 8 -2.53 8.81 -10.13
C GLN A 8 -1.07 9.20 -9.90
N ARG A 9 -0.42 9.88 -10.87
CA ARG A 9 0.96 10.36 -10.72
C ARG A 9 1.13 11.47 -9.66
N GLN A 10 0.07 12.23 -9.36
CA GLN A 10 0.09 13.27 -8.32
C GLN A 10 -0.10 12.70 -6.91
N MET A 11 -0.62 11.48 -6.77
CA MET A 11 -0.87 10.80 -5.49
C MET A 11 0.24 9.85 -5.06
N CYS A 12 1.19 9.56 -5.95
CA CYS A 12 2.38 8.75 -5.65
C CYS A 12 3.60 9.67 -5.61
N ILE A 13 4.22 9.78 -4.45
CA ILE A 13 5.50 10.47 -4.37
C ILE A 13 6.57 9.51 -4.89
N ARG A 14 7.16 9.89 -6.02
CA ARG A 14 8.19 9.14 -6.76
C ARG A 14 7.84 7.68 -7.05
N ASP A 15 6.85 7.48 -7.90
CA ASP A 15 6.68 6.25 -8.64
C ASP A 15 7.85 6.12 -9.64
N SER A 16 8.88 5.37 -9.27
CA SER A 16 10.12 5.28 -10.03
C SER A 16 10.88 3.97 -9.77
N THR A 17 11.88 3.68 -10.61
CA THR A 17 12.78 2.56 -10.38
C THR A 17 13.56 2.72 -9.09
N ILE A 18 13.82 1.61 -8.40
CA ILE A 18 14.68 1.60 -7.22
C ILE A 18 16.15 1.61 -7.66
N GLY A 19 16.94 2.48 -7.01
CA GLY A 19 18.38 2.60 -7.25
C GLY A 19 18.73 3.67 -8.28
N GLY A 20 19.97 3.66 -8.75
CA GLY A 20 20.54 4.69 -9.61
C GLY A 20 21.24 5.80 -8.81
N HIS A 21 21.64 6.86 -9.50
CA HIS A 21 22.21 8.05 -8.86
C HIS A 21 21.14 8.88 -8.15
N ALA A 22 21.56 9.70 -7.18
CA ALA A 22 20.65 10.61 -6.48
C ALA A 22 19.87 11.48 -7.50
N GLY A 23 18.53 11.40 -7.45
CA GLY A 23 17.65 12.12 -8.36
C GLY A 23 17.14 11.33 -9.58
N GLU A 24 17.75 10.19 -9.91
CA GLU A 24 17.35 9.37 -11.07
C GLU A 24 16.28 8.31 -10.75
N GLY A 25 16.22 7.88 -9.49
CA GLY A 25 15.27 6.87 -9.02
C GLY A 25 14.93 7.07 -7.56
N LEU A 26 14.12 6.17 -6.99
CA LEU A 26 13.85 6.16 -5.56
C LEU A 26 15.02 5.51 -4.83
N ASN A 27 15.74 6.27 -4.04
CA ASN A 27 16.87 5.81 -3.21
C ASN A 27 16.60 6.03 -1.72
N PRO A 28 17.38 5.46 -0.80
CA PRO A 28 17.15 5.59 0.63
C PRO A 28 17.08 7.05 1.14
N LEU A 29 17.87 7.97 0.58
CA LEU A 29 17.83 9.38 0.97
C LEU A 29 16.51 10.04 0.57
N ASP A 30 16.01 9.76 -0.63
CA ASP A 30 14.70 10.21 -1.07
C ASP A 30 13.59 9.65 -0.18
N ILE A 31 13.68 8.37 0.22
CA ILE A 31 12.69 7.75 1.12
C ILE A 31 12.67 8.48 2.46
N VAL A 32 13.82 8.73 3.07
CA VAL A 32 13.91 9.51 4.32
C VAL A 32 13.29 10.88 4.13
N LYS A 33 13.69 11.60 3.09
CA LYS A 33 13.25 12.97 2.81
C LYS A 33 11.74 13.08 2.64
N PHE A 34 11.14 12.24 1.80
CA PHE A 34 9.70 12.28 1.58
C PHE A 34 8.88 11.75 2.75
N THR A 35 9.38 10.75 3.46
CA THR A 35 8.74 10.24 4.68
C THR A 35 8.74 11.31 5.78
N SER A 36 9.84 12.04 5.97
CA SER A 36 9.94 13.13 6.94
C SER A 36 9.02 14.29 6.59
N ALA A 37 8.94 14.64 5.30
CA ALA A 37 8.05 15.70 4.82
C ALA A 37 6.57 15.31 5.02
N TYR A 38 6.20 14.06 4.72
CA TYR A 38 4.87 13.54 4.99
C TYR A 38 4.53 13.56 6.48
N ALA A 39 5.42 13.06 7.33
CA ALA A 39 5.23 13.08 8.78
C ALA A 39 5.02 14.50 9.31
N THR A 40 5.75 15.47 8.76
CA THR A 40 5.59 16.89 9.09
C THR A 40 4.23 17.43 8.66
N LEU A 41 3.75 17.08 7.45
CA LEU A 41 2.41 17.45 7.00
C LEU A 41 1.34 16.88 7.92
N ILE A 42 1.39 15.57 8.19
CA ILE A 42 0.41 14.88 9.05
C ILE A 42 0.35 15.53 10.43
N ARG A 43 1.49 15.84 11.05
CA ARG A 43 1.53 16.52 12.35
C ARG A 43 0.83 17.89 12.33
N LYS A 44 0.87 18.61 11.19
CA LYS A 44 0.24 19.93 11.03
C LYS A 44 -1.26 19.84 10.71
N THR A 45 -1.71 18.78 10.05
CA THR A 45 -3.06 18.69 9.47
C THR A 45 -3.99 17.74 10.19
N THR A 46 -3.47 16.74 10.88
CA THR A 46 -4.32 15.78 11.59
C THR A 46 -5.12 16.43 12.71
N THR A 47 -6.38 16.06 12.81
CA THR A 47 -7.25 16.37 13.94
C THR A 47 -7.27 15.24 14.97
N ASN A 48 -6.70 14.11 14.61
CA ASN A 48 -6.62 12.94 15.47
C ASN A 48 -5.56 13.14 16.56
N LYS A 49 -5.88 12.72 17.79
CA LYS A 49 -4.96 12.76 18.93
C LYS A 49 -3.93 11.61 18.91
N SER A 50 -4.08 10.68 17.99
CA SER A 50 -3.15 9.59 17.80
C SER A 50 -1.81 10.12 17.24
N ASN A 51 -0.71 9.43 17.55
CA ASN A 51 0.58 9.61 16.87
C ASN A 51 0.96 8.38 16.03
N LYS A 52 -0.03 7.51 15.70
CA LYS A 52 0.21 6.29 14.95
C LYS A 52 0.18 6.54 13.46
N ILE A 53 1.09 5.88 12.73
CA ILE A 53 1.04 5.76 11.27
C ILE A 53 1.06 4.28 10.89
N VAL A 54 0.12 3.88 10.03
CA VAL A 54 0.05 2.53 9.49
C VAL A 54 0.97 2.41 8.28
N VAL A 55 1.72 1.31 8.17
CA VAL A 55 2.56 1.00 7.01
C VAL A 55 2.19 -0.38 6.48
N GLY A 56 1.76 -0.44 5.21
CA GLY A 56 1.51 -1.67 4.47
C GLY A 56 2.34 -1.72 3.19
N ARG A 57 2.57 -2.91 2.65
CA ARG A 57 3.33 -3.07 1.40
C ARG A 57 2.83 -4.20 0.53
N ASP A 58 3.10 -4.13 -0.76
CA ASP A 58 3.03 -5.29 -1.65
C ASP A 58 4.28 -6.18 -1.52
N ALA A 59 4.37 -7.22 -2.36
CA ALA A 59 5.47 -8.19 -2.27
C ALA A 59 6.72 -7.80 -3.08
N ARG A 60 6.81 -6.60 -3.64
CA ARG A 60 7.99 -6.16 -4.43
C ARG A 60 9.29 -6.43 -3.69
N ILE A 61 10.30 -6.91 -4.41
CA ILE A 61 11.60 -7.30 -3.85
C ILE A 61 12.23 -6.16 -3.04
N SER A 62 12.08 -4.92 -3.50
CA SER A 62 12.58 -3.72 -2.79
C SER A 62 11.76 -3.37 -1.54
N GLY A 63 10.57 -3.98 -1.36
CA GLY A 63 9.61 -3.60 -0.33
C GLY A 63 10.17 -3.68 1.08
N GLU A 64 10.98 -4.69 1.38
CA GLU A 64 11.57 -4.85 2.72
C GLU A 64 12.56 -3.72 3.05
N MET A 65 13.43 -3.38 2.10
CA MET A 65 14.39 -2.26 2.27
C MET A 65 13.63 -0.94 2.45
N VAL A 66 12.66 -0.66 1.57
CA VAL A 66 11.86 0.58 1.63
C VAL A 66 11.09 0.67 2.94
N LYS A 67 10.45 -0.43 3.39
CA LYS A 67 9.75 -0.51 4.68
C LYS A 67 10.68 -0.15 5.85
N ASN A 68 11.86 -0.73 5.90
CA ASN A 68 12.79 -0.50 7.01
C ASN A 68 13.21 0.98 7.09
N VAL A 69 13.47 1.63 5.95
CA VAL A 69 13.80 3.05 5.92
C VAL A 69 12.60 3.91 6.32
N VAL A 70 11.40 3.64 5.80
CA VAL A 70 10.16 4.36 6.15
C VAL A 70 9.86 4.24 7.64
N CYS A 71 9.83 3.01 8.18
CA CYS A 71 9.50 2.79 9.59
C CYS A 71 10.52 3.47 10.51
N GLY A 72 11.82 3.33 10.24
CA GLY A 72 12.87 3.98 11.02
C GLY A 72 12.75 5.51 10.98
N THR A 73 12.44 6.08 9.80
CA THR A 73 12.24 7.52 9.65
C THR A 73 11.02 8.01 10.42
N LEU A 74 9.88 7.32 10.33
CA LEU A 74 8.67 7.67 11.08
C LEU A 74 8.90 7.64 12.59
N MET A 75 9.60 6.61 13.09
CA MET A 75 9.99 6.54 14.50
C MET A 75 10.89 7.72 14.90
N GLY A 76 11.89 8.03 14.07
CA GLY A 76 12.76 9.20 14.26
C GLY A 76 12.02 10.53 14.19
N MET A 77 10.87 10.59 13.52
CA MET A 77 9.95 11.73 13.51
C MET A 77 8.99 11.73 14.70
N GLY A 78 9.07 10.76 15.65
CA GLY A 78 8.22 10.66 16.84
C GLY A 78 6.85 10.00 16.62
N PHE A 79 6.64 9.30 15.50
CA PHE A 79 5.40 8.58 15.26
C PHE A 79 5.52 7.11 15.65
N ASP A 80 4.48 6.57 16.27
CA ASP A 80 4.34 5.15 16.51
C ASP A 80 3.97 4.45 15.20
N VAL A 81 4.71 3.42 14.81
CA VAL A 81 4.52 2.70 13.56
C VAL A 81 3.75 1.40 13.80
N VAL A 82 2.68 1.22 13.03
CA VAL A 82 1.94 -0.04 12.94
C VAL A 82 2.23 -0.65 11.57
N ASN A 83 3.18 -1.58 11.52
CA ASN A 83 3.47 -2.33 10.31
C ASN A 83 2.47 -3.48 10.15
N ILE A 84 1.67 -3.45 9.10
CA ILE A 84 0.68 -4.50 8.80
C ILE A 84 1.17 -5.54 7.80
N GLY A 85 2.45 -5.49 7.46
CA GLY A 85 3.11 -6.47 6.59
C GLY A 85 2.63 -6.42 5.14
N LEU A 86 2.48 -7.61 4.53
CA LEU A 86 1.93 -7.75 3.17
C LEU A 86 0.43 -7.49 3.19
N ALA A 87 0.03 -6.36 2.63
CA ALA A 87 -1.35 -5.90 2.61
C ALA A 87 -1.68 -5.22 1.29
N SER A 88 -2.92 -5.38 0.84
CA SER A 88 -3.42 -4.66 -0.34
C SER A 88 -3.61 -3.17 -0.03
N THR A 89 -3.72 -2.36 -1.08
CA THR A 89 -4.06 -0.93 -0.94
C THR A 89 -5.31 -0.74 -0.06
N PRO A 90 -6.47 -1.34 -0.38
CA PRO A 90 -7.67 -1.15 0.45
C PRO A 90 -7.54 -1.73 1.87
N THR A 91 -6.73 -2.77 2.08
CA THR A 91 -6.46 -3.27 3.44
C THR A 91 -5.72 -2.21 4.26
N THR A 92 -4.77 -1.51 3.66
CA THR A 92 -4.00 -0.47 4.37
C THR A 92 -4.86 0.76 4.65
N GLU A 93 -5.71 1.17 3.71
CA GLU A 93 -6.69 2.24 3.88
C GLU A 93 -7.63 1.96 5.06
N LEU A 94 -8.21 0.75 5.12
CA LEU A 94 -9.03 0.31 6.25
C LEU A 94 -8.25 0.25 7.56
N ALA A 95 -7.01 -0.21 7.54
CA ALA A 95 -6.19 -0.30 8.74
C ALA A 95 -5.95 1.07 9.38
N VAL A 96 -5.80 2.15 8.59
CA VAL A 96 -5.67 3.52 9.12
C VAL A 96 -6.88 3.89 9.98
N THR A 97 -8.09 3.67 9.47
CA THR A 97 -9.31 4.00 10.20
C THR A 97 -9.56 3.07 11.39
N MET A 98 -9.31 1.78 11.24
CA MET A 98 -9.48 0.79 12.32
C MET A 98 -8.50 1.02 13.49
N GLU A 99 -7.28 1.50 13.22
CA GLU A 99 -6.29 1.85 14.23
C GLU A 99 -6.55 3.21 14.88
N GLY A 100 -7.43 4.03 14.30
CA GLY A 100 -7.52 5.43 14.64
C GLY A 100 -6.16 6.12 14.44
N ALA A 101 -5.45 5.76 13.38
CA ALA A 101 -4.16 6.34 13.05
C ALA A 101 -4.30 7.73 12.44
N CYS A 102 -3.28 8.58 12.57
CA CYS A 102 -3.28 9.91 11.98
C CYS A 102 -2.92 9.89 10.48
N GLY A 103 -2.54 8.73 9.95
CA GLY A 103 -2.25 8.54 8.53
C GLY A 103 -1.70 7.17 8.23
N GLY A 104 -1.31 6.97 6.96
CA GLY A 104 -0.72 5.70 6.52
C GLY A 104 0.18 5.85 5.30
N ILE A 105 1.03 4.86 5.09
CA ILE A 105 1.88 4.76 3.90
C ILE A 105 1.72 3.37 3.29
N ILE A 106 1.44 3.32 1.98
CA ILE A 106 1.42 2.08 1.22
C ILE A 106 2.65 2.05 0.31
N LEU A 107 3.45 0.99 0.44
CA LEU A 107 4.66 0.79 -0.35
C LEU A 107 4.32 -0.11 -1.54
N THR A 108 4.02 0.50 -2.68
CA THR A 108 3.62 -0.19 -3.91
C THR A 108 3.71 0.71 -5.12
N ALA A 109 4.12 0.18 -6.25
CA ALA A 109 4.04 0.85 -7.55
C ALA A 109 2.89 0.32 -8.42
N SER A 110 1.83 -0.24 -7.82
CA SER A 110 0.62 -0.72 -8.52
C SER A 110 0.96 -1.76 -9.60
N HIS A 111 0.62 -1.47 -10.87
CA HIS A 111 0.84 -2.34 -12.04
C HIS A 111 2.18 -2.08 -12.76
N ASN A 112 3.04 -1.21 -12.23
CA ASN A 112 4.36 -0.98 -12.83
C ASN A 112 5.27 -2.22 -12.69
N PRO A 113 6.26 -2.40 -13.57
CA PRO A 113 7.19 -3.52 -13.52
C PRO A 113 7.91 -3.66 -12.17
N ARG A 114 8.47 -4.84 -11.90
CA ARG A 114 9.03 -5.25 -10.59
C ARG A 114 10.10 -4.33 -10.01
N GLN A 115 10.86 -3.64 -10.86
CA GLN A 115 11.93 -2.72 -10.45
C GLN A 115 11.42 -1.38 -9.92
N TRP A 116 10.13 -1.09 -10.04
CA TRP A 116 9.50 0.13 -9.55
C TRP A 116 9.01 -0.03 -8.11
N ASN A 117 9.02 1.07 -7.36
CA ASN A 117 8.31 1.17 -6.09
C ASN A 117 7.88 2.63 -5.87
N ALA A 118 7.00 2.87 -4.90
CA ALA A 118 6.52 4.19 -4.56
C ALA A 118 6.02 4.27 -3.11
N LEU A 119 5.95 5.49 -2.59
CA LEU A 119 5.27 5.82 -1.35
C LEU A 119 3.90 6.41 -1.69
N LYS A 120 2.83 5.71 -1.37
CA LYS A 120 1.46 6.20 -1.46
C LYS A 120 1.02 6.67 -0.09
N LEU A 121 0.70 7.94 0.04
CA LEU A 121 0.48 8.61 1.31
C LEU A 121 -1.02 8.75 1.59
N LEU A 122 -1.43 8.39 2.80
CA LEU A 122 -2.83 8.43 3.25
C LEU A 122 -2.99 9.45 4.37
N ASN A 123 -4.16 10.10 4.42
CA ASN A 123 -4.60 10.93 5.53
C ASN A 123 -5.20 10.08 6.67
N GLU A 124 -5.69 10.74 7.73
CA GLU A 124 -6.30 10.09 8.90
C GLU A 124 -7.63 9.35 8.61
N HIS A 125 -8.23 9.57 7.44
CA HIS A 125 -9.43 8.88 6.98
C HIS A 125 -9.13 7.66 6.11
N GLY A 126 -7.86 7.31 5.93
CA GLY A 126 -7.43 6.23 5.04
C GLY A 126 -7.53 6.58 3.56
N GLU A 127 -7.66 7.86 3.21
CA GLU A 127 -7.77 8.35 1.85
C GLU A 127 -6.41 8.84 1.36
N PHE A 128 -6.17 8.75 0.04
CA PHE A 128 -4.98 9.34 -0.56
C PHE A 128 -4.96 10.86 -0.37
N LEU A 129 -3.77 11.40 -0.13
CA LEU A 129 -3.56 12.84 -0.10
C LEU A 129 -4.08 13.48 -1.40
N ASN A 130 -4.77 14.60 -1.28
CA ASN A 130 -5.19 15.38 -2.43
C ASN A 130 -4.01 16.14 -3.05
N ALA A 131 -4.25 16.82 -4.19
CA ALA A 131 -3.18 17.52 -4.92
C ALA A 131 -2.53 18.66 -4.11
N ALA A 132 -3.29 19.36 -3.27
CA ALA A 132 -2.76 20.44 -2.45
C ALA A 132 -1.85 19.88 -1.33
N GLU A 133 -2.29 18.83 -0.67
CA GLU A 133 -1.50 18.12 0.35
C GLU A 133 -0.23 17.51 -0.25
N GLY A 134 -0.34 16.86 -1.43
CA GLY A 134 0.82 16.31 -2.14
C GLY A 134 1.85 17.41 -2.52
N ASN A 135 1.39 18.56 -2.99
CA ASN A 135 2.26 19.71 -3.29
C ASN A 135 2.93 20.25 -2.03
N GLU A 136 2.23 20.26 -0.89
CA GLU A 136 2.83 20.71 0.37
C GLU A 136 3.90 19.72 0.85
N VAL A 137 3.69 18.40 0.70
CA VAL A 137 4.76 17.41 0.97
C VAL A 137 6.00 17.68 0.11
N LEU A 138 5.81 17.95 -1.20
CA LEU A 138 6.91 18.29 -2.10
C LEU A 138 7.63 19.57 -1.68
N ARG A 139 6.88 20.60 -1.25
CA ARG A 139 7.43 21.85 -0.76
C ARG A 139 8.27 21.64 0.50
N ILE A 140 7.71 20.95 1.50
CA ILE A 140 8.42 20.63 2.76
C ILE A 140 9.68 19.81 2.47
N ALA A 141 9.60 18.81 1.58
CA ALA A 141 10.74 18.01 1.18
C ALA A 141 11.83 18.85 0.50
N ALA A 142 11.46 19.77 -0.40
CA ALA A 142 12.41 20.63 -1.10
C ALA A 142 13.11 21.61 -0.15
N ALA A 143 12.39 22.14 0.82
CA ALA A 143 12.91 23.08 1.82
C ALA A 143 13.59 22.38 3.02
N GLU A 144 13.46 21.06 3.13
CA GLU A 144 13.92 20.25 4.28
C GLU A 144 13.38 20.78 5.62
N GLU A 145 12.11 21.27 5.61
CA GLU A 145 11.41 21.81 6.77
C GLU A 145 10.85 20.69 7.66
N PHE A 146 11.70 19.83 8.19
CA PHE A 146 11.31 18.79 9.11
C PHE A 146 12.32 18.68 10.26
N GLU A 147 11.82 18.31 11.44
CA GLU A 147 12.60 18.17 12.66
C GLU A 147 12.39 16.76 13.22
N PHE A 148 13.49 16.10 13.56
CA PHE A 148 13.47 14.78 14.19
C PHE A 148 13.24 14.88 15.69
N ALA A 149 12.63 13.84 16.26
CA ALA A 149 12.39 13.73 17.69
C ALA A 149 13.68 13.57 18.47
N ASP A 150 13.70 14.10 19.70
CA ASP A 150 14.74 13.77 20.69
C ASP A 150 14.57 12.34 21.21
N ILE A 151 15.52 11.90 22.03
CA ILE A 151 15.56 10.51 22.54
C ILE A 151 14.31 10.13 23.34
N GLU A 152 13.68 11.08 24.04
CA GLU A 152 12.51 10.83 24.87
C GLU A 152 11.21 10.71 24.04
N HIS A 153 11.22 11.19 22.79
CA HIS A 153 10.08 11.27 21.92
C HIS A 153 10.16 10.37 20.67
N ILE A 154 11.16 9.47 20.61
CA ILE A 154 11.25 8.47 19.54
C ILE A 154 10.00 7.57 19.56
N GLY A 155 9.37 7.41 18.39
CA GLY A 155 8.19 6.57 18.24
C GLY A 155 8.48 5.07 18.41
N LYS A 156 7.43 4.31 18.67
CA LYS A 156 7.48 2.85 18.87
C LYS A 156 7.14 2.12 17.58
N TYR A 157 7.58 0.88 17.49
CA TYR A 157 7.28 -0.01 16.37
C TYR A 157 6.53 -1.25 16.86
N ARG A 158 5.48 -1.64 16.12
CA ARG A 158 4.84 -2.95 16.29
C ARG A 158 4.42 -3.52 14.91
N GLU A 159 4.34 -4.84 14.87
CA GLU A 159 3.77 -5.56 13.74
C GLU A 159 2.38 -6.09 14.10
N ASP A 160 1.47 -6.06 13.12
CA ASP A 160 0.13 -6.62 13.25
C ASP A 160 -0.34 -7.19 11.90
N ASN A 161 -0.17 -8.48 11.73
CA ASN A 161 -0.51 -9.19 10.49
C ASN A 161 -2.01 -9.60 10.42
N THR A 162 -2.86 -9.10 11.30
CA THR A 162 -4.28 -9.49 11.37
C THR A 162 -5.18 -8.69 10.42
N TYR A 163 -4.66 -7.63 9.78
CA TYR A 163 -5.49 -6.71 8.99
C TYR A 163 -6.05 -7.32 7.71
N ASN A 164 -5.39 -8.28 7.09
CA ASN A 164 -5.96 -9.00 5.95
C ASN A 164 -7.24 -9.74 6.36
N GLN A 165 -7.24 -10.42 7.52
CA GLN A 165 -8.45 -11.08 8.03
C GLN A 165 -9.52 -10.07 8.44
N LYS A 166 -9.17 -9.00 9.15
CA LYS A 166 -10.12 -7.93 9.51
C LYS A 166 -10.80 -7.31 8.28
N HIS A 167 -10.06 -7.16 7.17
CA HIS A 167 -10.61 -6.70 5.90
C HIS A 167 -11.58 -7.72 5.31
N ILE A 168 -11.21 -9.01 5.28
CA ILE A 168 -12.09 -10.09 4.83
C ILE A 168 -13.38 -10.10 5.67
N ASP A 169 -13.28 -10.04 6.98
CA ASP A 169 -14.43 -10.00 7.89
C ASP A 169 -15.36 -8.81 7.57
N SER A 170 -14.77 -7.64 7.28
CA SER A 170 -15.52 -6.45 6.87
C SER A 170 -16.26 -6.65 5.55
N VAL A 171 -15.64 -7.32 4.57
CA VAL A 171 -16.28 -7.66 3.29
C VAL A 171 -17.44 -8.62 3.51
N LEU A 172 -17.24 -9.68 4.30
CA LEU A 172 -18.29 -10.67 4.60
C LEU A 172 -19.47 -10.08 5.37
N ALA A 173 -19.25 -9.02 6.16
CA ALA A 173 -20.28 -8.31 6.89
C ALA A 173 -21.14 -7.35 6.03
N LEU A 174 -20.76 -7.11 4.78
CA LEU A 174 -21.53 -6.24 3.88
C LEU A 174 -22.91 -6.85 3.58
N LYS A 175 -23.95 -6.05 3.68
CA LYS A 175 -25.34 -6.49 3.44
C LYS A 175 -25.59 -7.04 2.03
N LEU A 176 -24.76 -6.66 1.05
CA LEU A 176 -24.86 -7.11 -0.34
C LEU A 176 -24.10 -8.40 -0.60
N VAL A 177 -23.31 -8.90 0.37
CA VAL A 177 -22.58 -10.15 0.25
C VAL A 177 -23.43 -11.29 0.83
N ASP A 178 -23.98 -12.10 -0.07
CA ASP A 178 -24.73 -13.32 0.27
C ASP A 178 -23.87 -14.56 0.07
N VAL A 179 -23.19 -14.98 1.13
CA VAL A 179 -22.29 -16.14 1.13
C VAL A 179 -23.03 -17.44 0.73
N GLU A 180 -24.28 -17.59 1.15
CA GLU A 180 -25.07 -18.79 0.81
C GLU A 180 -25.43 -18.83 -0.68
N ALA A 181 -25.79 -17.67 -1.26
CA ALA A 181 -26.03 -17.59 -2.70
C ALA A 181 -24.75 -17.87 -3.50
N ILE A 182 -23.61 -17.31 -3.07
CA ILE A 182 -22.30 -17.56 -3.70
C ILE A 182 -21.96 -19.06 -3.66
N ARG A 183 -22.09 -19.69 -2.49
CA ARG A 183 -21.86 -21.13 -2.31
C ARG A 183 -22.74 -21.99 -3.21
N LYS A 184 -24.04 -21.68 -3.30
CA LYS A 184 -25.00 -22.38 -4.15
C LYS A 184 -24.75 -22.20 -5.63
N ALA A 185 -24.22 -21.04 -6.04
CA ALA A 185 -23.86 -20.78 -7.43
C ALA A 185 -22.71 -21.67 -7.93
N ASN A 186 -21.92 -22.25 -7.02
CA ASN A 186 -20.81 -23.17 -7.31
C ASN A 186 -19.88 -22.63 -8.39
N PHE A 187 -19.43 -21.38 -8.22
CA PHE A 187 -18.52 -20.73 -9.15
C PHE A 187 -17.21 -21.46 -9.29
N ARG A 188 -16.68 -21.45 -10.53
CA ARG A 188 -15.30 -21.83 -10.82
C ARG A 188 -14.52 -20.54 -11.10
N VAL A 189 -13.51 -20.28 -10.29
CA VAL A 189 -12.76 -19.02 -10.31
C VAL A 189 -11.30 -19.32 -10.62
N ALA A 190 -10.71 -18.57 -11.53
CA ALA A 190 -9.26 -18.51 -11.71
C ALA A 190 -8.75 -17.17 -11.19
N ILE A 191 -7.67 -17.17 -10.44
CA ILE A 191 -7.01 -15.97 -9.95
C ILE A 191 -5.55 -15.95 -10.41
N ASP A 192 -5.10 -14.81 -10.89
CA ASP A 192 -3.71 -14.51 -11.16
C ASP A 192 -3.25 -13.40 -10.20
N CYS A 193 -2.30 -13.72 -9.33
CA CYS A 193 -1.84 -12.83 -8.27
C CYS A 193 -0.47 -12.21 -8.54
N VAL A 194 0.11 -12.44 -9.72
CA VAL A 194 1.37 -11.81 -10.20
C VAL A 194 2.51 -11.92 -9.18
N ASN A 195 2.58 -13.02 -8.43
CA ASN A 195 3.53 -13.22 -7.32
C ASN A 195 3.55 -12.06 -6.30
N SER A 196 2.38 -11.48 -6.02
CA SER A 196 2.25 -10.37 -5.10
C SER A 196 1.18 -10.62 -4.02
N VAL A 197 0.79 -9.56 -3.31
CA VAL A 197 -0.11 -9.59 -2.15
C VAL A 197 -1.49 -10.18 -2.45
N GLY A 198 -1.93 -10.16 -3.70
CA GLY A 198 -3.16 -10.84 -4.11
C GLY A 198 -3.20 -12.33 -3.72
N GLY A 199 -2.04 -13.01 -3.78
CA GLY A 199 -1.90 -14.41 -3.38
C GLY A 199 -2.06 -14.66 -1.87
N VAL A 200 -1.88 -13.63 -1.05
CA VAL A 200 -2.10 -13.69 0.40
C VAL A 200 -3.58 -13.53 0.73
N VAL A 201 -4.28 -12.61 0.05
CA VAL A 201 -5.63 -12.16 0.44
C VAL A 201 -6.73 -12.92 -0.31
N LEU A 202 -6.62 -13.03 -1.65
CA LEU A 202 -7.71 -13.54 -2.49
C LEU A 202 -8.07 -15.00 -2.22
N PRO A 203 -7.10 -15.95 -2.04
CA PRO A 203 -7.45 -17.32 -1.72
C PRO A 203 -8.29 -17.45 -0.44
N GLN A 204 -7.91 -16.70 0.61
CA GLN A 204 -8.62 -16.71 1.89
C GLN A 204 -10.02 -16.10 1.78
N LEU A 205 -10.15 -15.00 1.04
CA LEU A 205 -11.44 -14.36 0.80
C LEU A 205 -12.39 -15.29 0.03
N LEU A 206 -11.92 -15.91 -1.06
CA LEU A 206 -12.73 -16.81 -1.87
C LEU A 206 -13.17 -18.05 -1.09
N GLU A 207 -12.28 -18.63 -0.28
CA GLU A 207 -12.61 -19.74 0.62
C GLU A 207 -13.72 -19.36 1.60
N GLN A 208 -13.62 -18.21 2.26
CA GLN A 208 -14.60 -17.73 3.23
C GLN A 208 -15.92 -17.31 2.57
N LEU A 209 -15.88 -16.88 1.30
CA LEU A 209 -17.08 -16.68 0.46
C LEU A 209 -17.73 -18.00 0.02
N GLY A 210 -17.11 -19.15 0.29
CA GLY A 210 -17.65 -20.47 -0.03
C GLY A 210 -17.39 -20.93 -1.46
N VAL A 211 -16.43 -20.32 -2.19
CA VAL A 211 -15.99 -20.76 -3.52
C VAL A 211 -15.13 -22.01 -3.37
N GLN A 212 -15.57 -23.14 -3.94
CA GLN A 212 -14.91 -24.44 -3.79
C GLN A 212 -13.85 -24.73 -4.88
N HIS A 213 -14.01 -24.11 -6.04
CA HIS A 213 -13.14 -24.38 -7.20
C HIS A 213 -12.37 -23.13 -7.56
N VAL A 214 -11.14 -23.03 -7.05
CA VAL A 214 -10.23 -21.90 -7.31
C VAL A 214 -8.95 -22.39 -7.96
N GLU A 215 -8.73 -22.03 -9.22
CA GLU A 215 -7.44 -22.19 -9.89
C GLU A 215 -6.53 -21.04 -9.49
N LYS A 216 -5.31 -21.35 -9.04
CA LYS A 216 -4.38 -20.37 -8.46
C LYS A 216 -3.15 -20.22 -9.33
N LEU A 217 -2.99 -19.05 -9.96
CA LEU A 217 -1.81 -18.70 -10.76
C LEU A 217 -0.98 -17.67 -10.03
N TYR A 218 0.32 -17.87 -9.94
CA TYR A 218 1.28 -16.93 -9.38
C TYR A 218 0.90 -16.38 -8.00
N CYS A 219 0.38 -17.24 -7.11
CA CYS A 219 -0.08 -16.81 -5.77
C CYS A 219 1.02 -16.73 -4.71
N GLU A 220 2.22 -17.24 -4.97
CA GLU A 220 3.35 -17.12 -4.04
C GLU A 220 3.85 -15.66 -4.02
N PRO A 221 3.85 -14.94 -2.89
CA PRO A 221 4.15 -13.52 -2.83
C PRO A 221 5.67 -13.25 -2.82
N THR A 222 6.37 -13.74 -3.84
CA THR A 222 7.83 -13.64 -3.98
C THR A 222 8.28 -12.24 -4.43
N GLY A 223 7.40 -11.47 -5.07
CA GLY A 223 7.73 -10.19 -5.69
C GLY A 223 8.53 -10.32 -6.99
N ASP A 224 8.83 -11.54 -7.42
CA ASP A 224 9.45 -11.83 -8.71
C ASP A 224 8.36 -12.07 -9.74
N PHE A 225 7.86 -11.00 -10.33
CA PHE A 225 6.74 -11.04 -11.26
C PHE A 225 7.12 -11.82 -12.53
N GLN A 226 6.49 -12.95 -12.74
CA GLN A 226 6.73 -13.82 -13.90
C GLN A 226 6.21 -13.20 -15.20
N HIS A 227 5.25 -12.29 -15.09
CA HIS A 227 4.76 -11.46 -16.20
C HIS A 227 4.48 -10.04 -15.70
N ASN A 228 4.32 -9.11 -16.63
CA ASN A 228 3.96 -7.73 -16.27
C ASN A 228 2.54 -7.71 -15.69
N PRO A 229 2.31 -7.01 -14.58
CA PRO A 229 0.98 -6.87 -13.97
C PRO A 229 0.08 -5.93 -14.80
N CYS A 230 -0.19 -6.29 -16.05
CA CYS A 230 -1.05 -5.55 -16.96
C CYS A 230 -2.44 -6.15 -16.95
N LEU A 231 -3.42 -5.40 -16.44
CA LEU A 231 -4.79 -5.86 -16.26
C LEU A 231 -5.53 -6.17 -17.56
N LEU A 232 -5.10 -5.62 -18.70
CA LEU A 232 -5.85 -5.70 -19.97
C LEU A 232 -5.20 -6.58 -21.04
N TYR A 233 -3.87 -6.83 -20.97
CA TYR A 233 -3.16 -7.48 -22.06
C TYR A 233 -2.62 -8.88 -21.74
N THR A 234 -2.64 -9.30 -20.49
CA THR A 234 -2.05 -10.59 -20.08
C THR A 234 -3.06 -11.64 -19.62
N SER A 235 -4.31 -11.25 -19.39
CA SER A 235 -5.36 -12.14 -18.87
C SER A 235 -6.63 -12.18 -19.73
N ASP A 236 -6.72 -11.38 -20.77
CA ASP A 236 -7.90 -11.35 -21.64
C ASP A 236 -7.67 -12.20 -22.89
N ALA A 237 -8.08 -13.47 -22.82
CA ALA A 237 -8.06 -14.38 -23.96
C ALA A 237 -8.96 -13.93 -25.13
N ALA A 238 -9.80 -12.91 -24.95
CA ALA A 238 -10.61 -12.34 -26.01
C ALA A 238 -9.81 -11.38 -26.91
N ASP A 239 -8.72 -10.79 -26.41
CA ASP A 239 -7.85 -9.91 -27.20
C ASP A 239 -6.91 -10.70 -28.15
N ASP A 240 -6.69 -12.00 -27.89
CA ASP A 240 -5.87 -12.87 -28.75
C ASP A 240 -6.59 -13.32 -30.05
N LEU A 241 -7.82 -12.90 -30.24
CA LEU A 241 -8.65 -13.24 -31.42
C LEU A 241 -8.81 -12.12 -32.47
N ILE A 242 -8.05 -11.04 -32.33
CA ILE A 242 -8.10 -9.91 -33.29
C ILE A 242 -6.81 -9.83 -34.09
#